data_3e390f2a6df41e4c5a81ee71c3db9572
#
_entry.id   3e390f2a6df41e4c5a81ee71c3db9572
#
_cell.length_a   1.000
_cell.length_b   1.000
_cell.length_c   1.000
_cell.angle_alpha   90.00
_cell.angle_beta   90.00
_cell.angle_gamma   90.00
#
_symmetry.space_group_name_H-M   'P 1'
#
loop_
_entity.id
_entity.type
_entity.pdbx_description
1 polymer ?
#
loop_
_entity_poly.entity_id
_entity_poly.type
_entity_poly.pdbx_seq_one_letter_code
_entity_poly.pdbx_strand_id
1 'polypeptide(L)'
;VAKDITRRDFVNGVAVGAAGLSAASLLAGCSPSATGGASADDLAAIYPPLRTGLRGSHPGAFEQAHVLRDGGHPGKGAPVDTGERYDLVVVGGGISGLSAAHFFREAKPDARILIIENHDDFGGHAKRNEFRPAGSPTLLCNGGTLGIDSPYPYSPEADGLLKKIGLDVAAMKGIEKEDFYESRGLGRAIFFDRQTFGADHLAVGGKATPWPEILAKAPLSDEAKRNIAAIESGGGAWMPGLSSAERKDRLSRISYKAYLADVAKADPQTLAYFQPRSQGWWGVGIDAITALDAWGMGFPGFEGLKLEKGGTERMGFTPRGYADTGGSYTLHFPDGNATIARLLVRSLIPEALPGRDA
;
A
#
# COMPACT_ATOMS: atom_id res chain seq x y z
N VAL A 1 32.93 8.27 -26.26
CA VAL A 1 32.42 9.26 -25.32
C VAL A 1 30.98 8.81 -25.04
N ALA A 2 30.74 8.17 -23.90
CA ALA A 2 29.40 7.81 -23.47
C ALA A 2 28.60 9.10 -23.30
N LYS A 3 27.48 9.23 -24.01
CA LYS A 3 26.53 10.30 -23.75
C LYS A 3 25.72 9.87 -22.54
N ASP A 4 25.78 10.63 -21.46
CA ASP A 4 24.89 10.46 -20.30
C ASP A 4 23.44 10.55 -20.76
N ILE A 5 22.57 9.75 -20.13
CA ILE A 5 21.12 9.86 -20.34
C ILE A 5 20.73 11.26 -19.92
N THR A 6 20.32 12.07 -20.88
CA THR A 6 19.93 13.45 -20.59
C THR A 6 18.45 13.48 -20.17
N ARG A 7 18.08 14.53 -19.44
CA ARG A 7 16.69 14.90 -19.14
C ARG A 7 15.79 14.82 -20.39
N ARG A 8 16.36 15.15 -21.55
CA ARG A 8 15.70 15.11 -22.85
C ARG A 8 15.43 13.68 -23.33
N ASP A 9 16.34 12.74 -23.07
CA ASP A 9 16.18 11.33 -23.47
C ASP A 9 15.11 10.64 -22.62
N PHE A 10 15.01 10.99 -21.35
CA PHE A 10 13.95 10.52 -20.47
C PHE A 10 12.57 11.07 -20.89
N VAL A 11 12.48 12.37 -21.17
CA VAL A 11 11.24 13.03 -21.62
C VAL A 11 10.86 12.55 -23.03
N ASN A 12 11.82 12.33 -23.93
CA ASN A 12 11.57 11.81 -25.28
C ASN A 12 11.15 10.33 -25.26
N GLY A 13 11.65 9.51 -24.35
CA GLY A 13 11.19 8.14 -24.14
C GLY A 13 9.72 8.09 -23.72
N VAL A 14 9.28 9.05 -22.89
CA VAL A 14 7.88 9.22 -22.51
C VAL A 14 7.03 9.82 -23.66
N ALA A 15 7.63 10.71 -24.46
CA ALA A 15 6.92 11.39 -25.56
C ALA A 15 6.73 10.50 -26.80
N VAL A 16 7.60 9.54 -27.06
CA VAL A 16 7.48 8.62 -28.22
C VAL A 16 6.33 7.64 -28.03
N GLY A 17 5.94 7.30 -26.80
CA GLY A 17 4.73 6.57 -26.48
C GLY A 17 3.43 7.37 -26.73
N ALA A 18 3.50 8.70 -26.77
CA ALA A 18 2.36 9.62 -26.91
C ALA A 18 2.17 10.19 -28.33
N ALA A 19 3.11 9.97 -29.25
CA ALA A 19 3.11 10.57 -30.60
C ALA A 19 2.06 10.01 -31.58
N GLY A 20 1.13 9.16 -31.10
CA GLY A 20 -0.03 8.69 -31.90
C GLY A 20 -1.28 9.54 -31.77
N LEU A 21 -1.32 10.54 -30.90
CA LEU A 21 -2.46 11.43 -30.70
C LEU A 21 -2.04 12.88 -30.93
N SER A 22 -2.64 13.50 -31.92
CA SER A 22 -2.40 14.90 -32.29
C SER A 22 -2.41 15.82 -31.05
N ALA A 23 -1.32 16.57 -30.87
CA ALA A 23 -1.10 17.50 -29.76
C ALA A 23 -2.21 18.56 -29.59
N ALA A 24 -3.07 18.74 -30.57
CA ALA A 24 -4.16 19.72 -30.56
C ALA A 24 -5.37 19.34 -29.67
N SER A 25 -5.59 18.06 -29.39
CA SER A 25 -6.74 17.62 -28.54
C SER A 25 -6.41 17.55 -27.05
N LEU A 26 -5.16 17.61 -26.65
CA LEU A 26 -4.74 17.55 -25.25
C LEU A 26 -4.74 18.93 -24.54
N LEU A 27 -4.87 20.02 -25.30
CA LEU A 27 -4.88 21.38 -24.76
C LEU A 27 -6.28 21.96 -24.56
N ALA A 28 -7.34 21.27 -24.99
CA ALA A 28 -8.71 21.77 -24.94
C ALA A 28 -9.39 21.69 -23.55
N GLY A 29 -8.73 21.11 -22.55
CA GLY A 29 -9.25 20.99 -21.18
C GLY A 29 -8.78 22.03 -20.16
N CYS A 30 -7.88 22.94 -20.55
CA CYS A 30 -7.35 23.98 -19.70
C CYS A 30 -7.63 25.35 -20.32
N SER A 31 -8.79 25.93 -20.05
CA SER A 31 -8.90 27.39 -20.09
C SER A 31 -8.56 27.92 -18.72
N PRO A 32 -7.55 28.74 -18.62
CA PRO A 32 -7.73 30.16 -18.48
C PRO A 32 -6.79 30.97 -19.38
N SER A 33 -7.27 32.12 -19.77
CA SER A 33 -6.57 33.20 -20.41
C SER A 33 -5.15 33.44 -19.85
N ALA A 34 -4.18 32.75 -20.45
CA ALA A 34 -2.80 33.14 -20.43
C ALA A 34 -2.28 32.95 -21.86
N THR A 35 -2.19 34.04 -22.59
CA THR A 35 -1.55 34.17 -23.88
C THR A 35 -0.05 33.92 -23.72
N GLY A 36 0.34 32.69 -23.89
CA GLY A 36 1.71 32.22 -23.88
C GLY A 36 1.64 30.69 -23.79
N GLY A 37 1.63 30.01 -24.92
CA GLY A 37 1.75 28.56 -24.95
C GLY A 37 3.08 28.18 -24.31
N ALA A 38 3.06 27.33 -23.28
CA ALA A 38 4.26 26.77 -22.70
C ALA A 38 5.09 26.09 -23.80
N SER A 39 6.35 26.43 -23.92
CA SER A 39 7.24 25.81 -24.88
C SER A 39 7.45 24.33 -24.53
N ALA A 40 7.93 23.52 -25.48
CA ALA A 40 8.31 22.14 -25.19
C ALA A 40 9.38 22.07 -24.08
N ASP A 41 10.19 23.10 -23.92
CA ASP A 41 11.20 23.22 -22.89
C ASP A 41 10.57 23.56 -21.52
N ASP A 42 9.50 24.36 -21.50
CA ASP A 42 8.73 24.63 -20.28
C ASP A 42 8.01 23.35 -19.80
N LEU A 43 7.44 22.57 -20.73
CA LEU A 43 6.82 21.29 -20.40
C LEU A 43 7.85 20.24 -19.94
N ALA A 44 9.08 20.29 -20.49
CA ALA A 44 10.18 19.45 -20.05
C ALA A 44 10.71 19.83 -18.65
N ALA A 45 10.42 21.03 -18.17
CA ALA A 45 10.77 21.47 -16.82
C ALA A 45 9.80 20.96 -15.74
N ILE A 46 8.64 20.43 -16.14
CA ILE A 46 7.57 19.99 -15.23
C ILE A 46 7.60 18.47 -15.11
N TYR A 47 8.08 17.98 -13.98
CA TYR A 47 8.13 16.56 -13.69
C TYR A 47 7.59 16.29 -12.28
N PRO A 48 6.72 15.28 -12.08
CA PRO A 48 6.03 14.45 -13.06
C PRO A 48 5.09 15.26 -13.95
N PRO A 49 4.66 14.73 -15.14
CA PRO A 49 3.76 15.45 -16.02
C PRO A 49 2.52 15.94 -15.24
N LEU A 50 2.23 17.24 -15.33
CA LEU A 50 1.19 17.91 -14.56
C LEU A 50 -0.21 17.56 -15.12
N ARG A 51 -0.61 16.31 -15.07
CA ARG A 51 -2.01 15.94 -15.30
C ARG A 51 -2.75 16.00 -13.97
N THR A 52 -3.79 16.82 -13.92
CA THR A 52 -4.68 16.84 -12.76
C THR A 52 -5.64 15.67 -12.79
N GLY A 53 -6.03 15.16 -11.63
CA GLY A 53 -7.01 14.09 -11.45
C GLY A 53 -6.40 12.71 -11.20
N LEU A 54 -7.22 11.68 -11.37
CA LEU A 54 -6.81 10.30 -11.14
C LEU A 54 -5.81 9.82 -12.20
N ARG A 55 -4.79 9.10 -11.74
CA ARG A 55 -3.72 8.56 -12.57
C ARG A 55 -3.74 7.03 -12.55
N GLY A 56 -3.06 6.42 -13.51
CA GLY A 56 -2.81 4.98 -13.56
C GLY A 56 -3.68 4.20 -14.54
N SER A 57 -4.83 4.76 -14.99
CA SER A 57 -5.63 4.17 -16.03
C SER A 57 -5.75 5.16 -17.21
N HIS A 58 -5.22 4.80 -18.36
CA HIS A 58 -5.22 5.60 -19.58
C HIS A 58 -5.10 4.67 -20.79
N PRO A 59 -5.48 5.10 -22.01
CA PRO A 59 -5.27 4.32 -23.24
C PRO A 59 -3.79 3.93 -23.38
N GLY A 60 -3.51 2.66 -23.60
CA GLY A 60 -2.17 2.09 -23.68
C GLY A 60 -1.63 1.55 -22.36
N ALA A 61 -2.31 1.76 -21.23
CA ALA A 61 -1.81 1.35 -19.91
C ALA A 61 -1.63 -0.18 -19.76
N PHE A 62 -2.45 -0.98 -20.43
CA PHE A 62 -2.43 -2.44 -20.32
C PHE A 62 -2.63 -3.21 -21.63
N GLU A 63 -3.08 -2.55 -22.69
CA GLU A 63 -3.49 -3.20 -23.92
C GLU A 63 -2.34 -3.96 -24.57
N GLN A 64 -1.13 -3.38 -24.61
CA GLN A 64 0.03 -4.04 -25.20
C GLN A 64 0.51 -5.23 -24.35
N ALA A 65 0.44 -5.10 -23.04
CA ALA A 65 0.75 -6.20 -22.15
C ALA A 65 -0.25 -7.36 -22.31
N HIS A 66 -1.52 -7.06 -22.51
CA HIS A 66 -2.54 -8.08 -22.79
C HIS A 66 -2.33 -8.75 -24.15
N VAL A 67 -1.94 -8.01 -25.19
CA VAL A 67 -1.57 -8.59 -26.48
C VAL A 67 -0.43 -9.60 -26.32
N LEU A 68 0.62 -9.26 -25.58
CA LEU A 68 1.74 -10.17 -25.28
C LEU A 68 1.28 -11.40 -24.49
N ARG A 69 0.50 -11.20 -23.44
CA ARG A 69 -0.04 -12.29 -22.61
C ARG A 69 -0.85 -13.28 -23.44
N ASP A 70 -1.62 -12.79 -24.38
CA ASP A 70 -2.53 -13.61 -25.21
C ASP A 70 -1.81 -14.18 -26.46
N GLY A 71 -0.48 -14.12 -26.52
CA GLY A 71 0.35 -14.71 -27.57
C GLY A 71 0.46 -13.88 -28.84
N GLY A 72 0.00 -12.62 -28.82
CA GLY A 72 0.13 -11.68 -29.93
C GLY A 72 1.49 -10.96 -29.91
N HIS A 73 1.74 -10.17 -30.96
CA HIS A 73 2.92 -9.30 -31.06
C HIS A 73 2.49 -7.84 -30.98
N PRO A 74 2.99 -7.05 -30.02
CA PRO A 74 2.76 -5.62 -29.99
C PRO A 74 3.52 -4.95 -31.12
N GLY A 75 2.83 -4.06 -31.82
CA GLY A 75 3.42 -3.29 -32.91
C GLY A 75 3.26 -3.94 -34.29
N LYS A 76 3.51 -3.14 -35.31
CA LYS A 76 3.47 -3.56 -36.72
C LYS A 76 4.91 -3.56 -37.29
N GLY A 77 5.39 -4.74 -37.63
CA GLY A 77 6.68 -4.91 -38.30
C GLY A 77 7.77 -5.56 -37.42
N ALA A 78 8.95 -5.75 -38.00
CA ALA A 78 10.09 -6.30 -37.29
C ALA A 78 10.68 -5.26 -36.30
N PRO A 79 11.26 -5.70 -35.17
CA PRO A 79 11.99 -4.82 -34.27
C PRO A 79 13.09 -4.06 -35.01
N VAL A 80 13.25 -2.78 -34.69
CA VAL A 80 14.33 -1.94 -35.22
C VAL A 80 15.50 -1.97 -34.25
N ASP A 81 16.70 -2.35 -34.75
CA ASP A 81 17.91 -2.24 -33.95
C ASP A 81 18.32 -0.76 -33.87
N THR A 82 18.29 -0.24 -32.62
CA THR A 82 18.70 1.16 -32.33
C THR A 82 20.22 1.34 -32.34
N GLY A 83 20.98 0.25 -32.34
CA GLY A 83 22.43 0.27 -32.16
C GLY A 83 22.90 0.60 -30.73
N GLU A 84 21.98 0.84 -29.81
CA GLU A 84 22.29 1.15 -28.41
C GLU A 84 22.66 -0.13 -27.65
N ARG A 85 23.53 0.05 -26.64
CA ARG A 85 23.95 -1.06 -25.75
C ARG A 85 23.80 -0.59 -24.30
N TYR A 86 23.26 -1.46 -23.46
CA TYR A 86 23.03 -1.22 -22.05
C TYR A 86 23.57 -2.38 -21.22
N ASP A 87 24.12 -2.09 -20.05
CA ASP A 87 24.56 -3.09 -19.07
C ASP A 87 23.37 -3.72 -18.34
N LEU A 88 22.29 -2.95 -18.18
CA LEU A 88 21.05 -3.39 -17.58
C LEU A 88 19.86 -2.77 -18.30
N VAL A 89 18.86 -3.59 -18.60
CA VAL A 89 17.53 -3.14 -19.03
C VAL A 89 16.52 -3.56 -17.99
N VAL A 90 15.83 -2.58 -17.42
CA VAL A 90 14.76 -2.80 -16.42
C VAL A 90 13.41 -2.57 -17.12
N VAL A 91 12.55 -3.56 -17.07
CA VAL A 91 11.18 -3.47 -17.59
C VAL A 91 10.21 -3.18 -16.42
N GLY A 92 9.67 -1.97 -16.41
CA GLY A 92 8.80 -1.45 -15.37
C GLY A 92 9.51 -0.46 -14.43
N GLY A 93 9.03 0.78 -14.44
CA GLY A 93 9.51 1.89 -13.58
C GLY A 93 8.83 1.95 -12.21
N GLY A 94 8.29 0.83 -11.69
CA GLY A 94 7.79 0.76 -10.33
C GLY A 94 8.91 0.75 -9.29
N ILE A 95 8.57 0.82 -7.99
CA ILE A 95 9.54 0.84 -6.89
C ILE A 95 10.53 -0.32 -7.00
N SER A 96 10.08 -1.52 -7.35
CA SER A 96 10.95 -2.69 -7.50
C SER A 96 11.98 -2.51 -8.62
N GLY A 97 11.56 -2.06 -9.81
CA GLY A 97 12.45 -1.81 -10.93
C GLY A 97 13.44 -0.67 -10.66
N LEU A 98 12.95 0.42 -10.06
CA LEU A 98 13.80 1.55 -9.66
C LEU A 98 14.84 1.13 -8.60
N SER A 99 14.44 0.29 -7.63
CA SER A 99 15.37 -0.25 -6.62
C SER A 99 16.40 -1.18 -7.25
N ALA A 100 16.00 -2.03 -8.20
CA ALA A 100 16.95 -2.89 -8.93
C ALA A 100 18.00 -2.06 -9.69
N ALA A 101 17.57 -0.99 -10.36
CA ALA A 101 18.49 -0.07 -11.03
C ALA A 101 19.43 0.64 -10.03
N HIS A 102 18.91 1.04 -8.87
CA HIS A 102 19.70 1.68 -7.81
C HIS A 102 20.81 0.75 -7.30
N PHE A 103 20.48 -0.47 -6.90
CA PHE A 103 21.46 -1.44 -6.42
C PHE A 103 22.46 -1.86 -7.51
N PHE A 104 22.01 -1.97 -8.77
CA PHE A 104 22.92 -2.24 -9.86
C PHE A 104 23.91 -1.10 -10.09
N ARG A 105 23.46 0.17 -10.03
CA ARG A 105 24.30 1.36 -10.12
C ARG A 105 25.32 1.42 -8.97
N GLU A 106 24.93 1.04 -7.74
CA GLU A 106 25.86 0.94 -6.62
C GLU A 106 26.98 -0.10 -6.88
N ALA A 107 26.60 -1.25 -7.43
CA ALA A 107 27.57 -2.30 -7.76
C ALA A 107 28.43 -1.96 -8.98
N LYS A 108 27.94 -1.16 -9.92
CA LYS A 108 28.58 -0.75 -11.16
C LYS A 108 28.29 0.73 -11.45
N PRO A 109 29.06 1.67 -10.86
CA PRO A 109 28.79 3.11 -10.98
C PRO A 109 28.71 3.66 -12.40
N ASP A 110 29.52 3.10 -13.31
CA ASP A 110 29.60 3.54 -14.71
C ASP A 110 28.62 2.81 -15.66
N ALA A 111 27.74 1.96 -15.09
CA ALA A 111 26.82 1.17 -15.89
C ALA A 111 25.83 2.04 -16.67
N ARG A 112 25.58 1.65 -17.91
CA ARG A 112 24.49 2.20 -18.72
C ARG A 112 23.22 1.41 -18.42
N ILE A 113 22.24 2.08 -17.82
CA ILE A 113 20.98 1.47 -17.39
C ILE A 113 19.85 2.09 -18.21
N LEU A 114 18.99 1.22 -18.77
CA LEU A 114 17.73 1.62 -19.40
C LEU A 114 16.56 1.13 -18.54
N ILE A 115 15.67 2.03 -18.19
CA ILE A 115 14.39 1.69 -17.53
C ILE A 115 13.26 1.98 -18.52
N ILE A 116 12.45 0.98 -18.82
CA ILE A 116 11.30 1.08 -19.73
C ILE A 116 10.03 1.05 -18.90
N GLU A 117 9.16 2.05 -19.08
CA GLU A 117 7.88 2.15 -18.40
C GLU A 117 6.75 2.23 -19.44
N ASN A 118 5.67 1.45 -19.24
CA ASN A 118 4.52 1.43 -20.14
C ASN A 118 3.48 2.53 -19.82
N HIS A 119 3.48 3.01 -18.59
CA HIS A 119 2.61 4.11 -18.19
C HIS A 119 3.21 5.47 -18.55
N ASP A 120 2.38 6.50 -18.47
CA ASP A 120 2.76 7.89 -18.72
C ASP A 120 3.56 8.53 -17.57
N ASP A 121 3.87 7.75 -16.53
CA ASP A 121 4.65 8.15 -15.37
C ASP A 121 5.24 6.91 -14.68
N PHE A 122 6.39 7.06 -14.01
CA PHE A 122 6.98 6.01 -13.20
C PHE A 122 6.22 5.78 -11.88
N GLY A 123 6.67 4.83 -11.08
CA GLY A 123 6.14 4.50 -9.76
C GLY A 123 5.25 3.26 -9.73
N GLY A 124 4.81 2.72 -10.88
CA GLY A 124 3.92 1.55 -10.90
C GLY A 124 2.61 1.84 -10.18
N HIS A 125 2.27 1.08 -9.14
CA HIS A 125 1.13 1.35 -8.27
C HIS A 125 1.32 2.60 -7.39
N ALA A 126 2.54 3.03 -7.16
CA ALA A 126 2.86 4.21 -6.37
C ALA A 126 2.69 5.49 -7.22
N LYS A 127 1.48 5.74 -7.67
CA LYS A 127 1.11 6.95 -8.40
C LYS A 127 0.77 8.09 -7.45
N ARG A 128 1.07 9.30 -7.87
CA ARG A 128 0.65 10.54 -7.24
C ARG A 128 -0.50 11.14 -8.03
N ASN A 129 -1.62 11.39 -7.35
CA ASN A 129 -2.74 12.12 -7.90
C ASN A 129 -2.69 13.58 -7.44
N GLU A 130 -2.81 14.50 -8.37
CA GLU A 130 -2.84 15.94 -8.10
C GLU A 130 -4.19 16.51 -8.52
N PHE A 131 -4.85 17.21 -7.62
CA PHE A 131 -6.08 17.94 -7.90
C PHE A 131 -5.83 19.44 -7.71
N ARG A 132 -6.29 20.23 -8.67
CA ARG A 132 -6.09 21.69 -8.69
C ARG A 132 -7.43 22.41 -8.73
N PRO A 133 -8.16 22.47 -7.61
CA PRO A 133 -9.41 23.23 -7.54
C PRO A 133 -9.12 24.72 -7.76
N ALA A 134 -10.01 25.41 -8.49
CA ALA A 134 -9.89 26.85 -8.71
C ALA A 134 -9.86 27.61 -7.37
N GLY A 135 -8.88 28.49 -7.20
CA GLY A 135 -8.76 29.32 -5.98
C GLY A 135 -8.26 28.57 -4.74
N SER A 136 -7.79 27.33 -4.87
CA SER A 136 -7.29 26.52 -3.76
C SER A 136 -5.87 26.01 -4.04
N PRO A 137 -5.09 25.68 -3.00
CA PRO A 137 -3.82 24.98 -3.16
C PRO A 137 -3.99 23.63 -3.88
N THR A 138 -2.93 23.17 -4.53
CA THR A 138 -2.89 21.81 -5.09
C THR A 138 -3.08 20.79 -3.97
N LEU A 139 -4.03 19.89 -4.15
CA LEU A 139 -4.25 18.77 -3.26
C LEU A 139 -3.49 17.54 -3.80
N LEU A 140 -2.71 16.92 -2.94
CA LEU A 140 -2.00 15.68 -3.25
C LEU A 140 -2.76 14.50 -2.64
N CYS A 141 -2.89 13.44 -3.43
CA CYS A 141 -3.47 12.18 -2.97
C CYS A 141 -2.61 11.02 -3.47
N ASN A 142 -2.59 9.94 -2.70
CA ASN A 142 -2.00 8.69 -3.16
C ASN A 142 -2.80 8.08 -4.31
N GLY A 143 -2.13 7.28 -5.12
CA GLY A 143 -2.73 6.40 -6.10
C GLY A 143 -3.02 5.02 -5.52
N GLY A 144 -2.33 3.98 -6.00
CA GLY A 144 -2.56 2.59 -5.58
C GLY A 144 -1.94 2.21 -4.22
N THR A 145 -1.04 3.03 -3.65
CA THR A 145 -0.37 2.74 -2.37
C THR A 145 -0.39 3.95 -1.46
N LEU A 146 -0.81 3.77 -0.21
CA LEU A 146 -0.97 4.84 0.75
C LEU A 146 0.35 5.18 1.45
N GLY A 147 1.04 4.20 1.98
CA GLY A 147 2.24 4.41 2.78
C GLY A 147 3.03 3.13 3.00
N ILE A 148 4.02 3.20 3.84
CA ILE A 148 4.69 2.03 4.40
C ILE A 148 3.88 1.59 5.60
N ASP A 149 3.36 0.37 5.55
CA ASP A 149 2.66 -0.27 6.66
C ASP A 149 3.07 -1.75 6.68
N SER A 150 4.23 -2.01 7.26
CA SER A 150 4.77 -3.35 7.31
C SER A 150 4.78 -3.87 8.74
N PRO A 151 4.15 -4.99 9.01
CA PRO A 151 4.28 -5.69 10.29
C PRO A 151 5.63 -6.39 10.45
N TYR A 152 6.45 -6.39 9.40
CA TYR A 152 7.72 -7.10 9.38
C TYR A 152 8.90 -6.17 9.62
N PRO A 153 9.95 -6.63 10.28
CA PRO A 153 11.20 -5.90 10.31
C PRO A 153 11.76 -5.81 8.90
N TYR A 154 12.30 -4.65 8.56
CA TYR A 154 13.02 -4.52 7.31
C TYR A 154 14.32 -5.32 7.31
N SER A 155 14.67 -5.90 6.17
CA SER A 155 16.03 -6.39 5.97
C SER A 155 17.02 -5.21 6.00
N PRO A 156 18.30 -5.47 6.33
CA PRO A 156 19.32 -4.42 6.26
C PRO A 156 19.39 -3.71 4.90
N GLU A 157 19.12 -4.43 3.81
CA GLU A 157 19.10 -3.89 2.46
C GLU A 157 17.92 -2.92 2.27
N ALA A 158 16.71 -3.30 2.71
CA ALA A 158 15.54 -2.47 2.57
C ALA A 158 15.62 -1.21 3.45
N ASP A 159 16.05 -1.36 4.71
CA ASP A 159 16.27 -0.24 5.63
C ASP A 159 17.41 0.67 5.11
N GLY A 160 18.50 0.06 4.64
CA GLY A 160 19.63 0.78 4.05
C GLY A 160 19.23 1.57 2.80
N LEU A 161 18.36 1.01 1.95
CA LEU A 161 17.86 1.71 0.76
C LEU A 161 17.08 2.96 1.15
N LEU A 162 16.13 2.86 2.08
CA LEU A 162 15.34 4.01 2.52
C LEU A 162 16.23 5.15 3.04
N LYS A 163 17.23 4.83 3.84
CA LYS A 163 18.22 5.80 4.33
C LYS A 163 19.04 6.43 3.21
N LYS A 164 19.51 5.63 2.25
CA LYS A 164 20.34 6.09 1.12
C LYS A 164 19.59 7.05 0.21
N ILE A 165 18.31 6.81 -0.04
CA ILE A 165 17.49 7.72 -0.85
C ILE A 165 17.06 8.97 -0.07
N GLY A 166 17.46 9.11 1.20
CA GLY A 166 17.24 10.30 2.01
C GLY A 166 15.96 10.29 2.84
N LEU A 167 15.32 9.13 3.02
CA LEU A 167 14.15 9.03 3.88
C LEU A 167 14.56 9.01 5.35
N ASP A 168 14.26 10.09 6.07
CA ASP A 168 14.43 10.16 7.53
C ASP A 168 13.14 9.74 8.23
N VAL A 169 13.06 8.45 8.57
CA VAL A 169 11.91 7.88 9.27
C VAL A 169 11.69 8.51 10.64
N ALA A 170 12.77 8.92 11.31
CA ALA A 170 12.67 9.53 12.63
C ALA A 170 12.04 10.93 12.55
N ALA A 171 12.40 11.71 11.54
CA ALA A 171 11.80 13.02 11.30
C ALA A 171 10.32 12.92 10.90
N MET A 172 9.89 11.81 10.33
CA MET A 172 8.51 11.60 9.93
C MET A 172 7.59 11.16 11.08
N LYS A 173 8.15 10.68 12.19
CA LYS A 173 7.36 10.35 13.37
C LYS A 173 6.66 11.60 13.92
N GLY A 174 5.34 11.51 14.10
CA GLY A 174 4.54 12.63 14.64
C GLY A 174 3.99 13.60 13.59
N ILE A 175 4.26 13.38 12.29
CA ILE A 175 3.58 14.13 11.23
C ILE A 175 2.10 13.73 11.17
N GLU A 176 1.79 12.48 11.43
CA GLU A 176 0.42 11.99 11.52
C GLU A 176 -0.23 12.44 12.84
N LYS A 177 -1.40 13.03 12.73
CA LYS A 177 -2.19 13.43 13.89
C LYS A 177 -2.99 12.23 14.37
N GLU A 178 -2.54 11.55 15.40
CA GLU A 178 -3.21 10.39 15.97
C GLU A 178 -4.63 10.68 16.47
N ASP A 179 -4.89 11.92 16.91
CA ASP A 179 -6.17 12.39 17.42
C ASP A 179 -7.04 13.09 16.35
N PHE A 180 -6.70 13.01 15.07
CA PHE A 180 -7.34 13.76 13.99
C PHE A 180 -8.87 13.59 13.97
N TYR A 181 -9.36 12.38 14.15
CA TYR A 181 -10.80 12.10 14.19
C TYR A 181 -11.42 12.43 15.54
N GLU A 182 -10.77 12.06 16.62
CA GLU A 182 -11.25 12.33 17.99
C GLU A 182 -11.36 13.82 18.29
N SER A 183 -10.37 14.63 17.86
CA SER A 183 -10.41 16.10 18.00
C SER A 183 -11.55 16.79 17.24
N ARG A 184 -12.22 16.06 16.32
CA ARG A 184 -13.39 16.52 15.56
C ARG A 184 -14.70 15.90 16.05
N GLY A 185 -14.69 15.22 17.18
CA GLY A 185 -15.87 14.52 17.71
C GLY A 185 -16.27 13.29 16.88
N LEU A 186 -15.37 12.78 16.03
CA LEU A 186 -15.62 11.58 15.24
C LEU A 186 -15.15 10.35 16.02
N GLY A 187 -16.03 9.35 16.11
CA GLY A 187 -15.75 8.08 16.79
C GLY A 187 -15.58 6.92 15.82
N ARG A 188 -15.38 5.75 16.38
CA ARG A 188 -15.43 4.49 15.63
C ARG A 188 -16.88 4.02 15.54
N ALA A 189 -17.21 3.33 14.45
CA ALA A 189 -18.53 2.76 14.26
C ALA A 189 -18.45 1.40 13.58
N ILE A 190 -19.45 0.56 13.85
CA ILE A 190 -19.66 -0.74 13.21
C ILE A 190 -21.01 -0.67 12.51
N PHE A 191 -21.00 -0.92 11.21
CA PHE A 191 -22.21 -1.04 10.43
C PHE A 191 -22.61 -2.52 10.32
N PHE A 192 -23.78 -2.83 10.85
CA PHE A 192 -24.45 -4.11 10.67
C PHE A 192 -25.37 -3.99 9.47
N ASP A 193 -25.16 -4.79 8.45
CA ASP A 193 -25.97 -4.76 7.23
C ASP A 193 -27.17 -5.70 7.35
N ARG A 194 -28.26 -5.33 6.66
CA ARG A 194 -29.52 -6.10 6.68
C ARG A 194 -29.37 -7.49 6.10
N GLN A 195 -28.50 -7.67 5.11
CA GLN A 195 -28.35 -8.96 4.44
C GLN A 195 -27.77 -10.01 5.39
N THR A 196 -26.82 -9.61 6.21
CA THR A 196 -26.10 -10.49 7.14
C THR A 196 -26.83 -10.59 8.49
N PHE A 197 -27.38 -9.47 9.01
CA PHE A 197 -27.87 -9.35 10.38
C PHE A 197 -29.38 -9.09 10.49
N GLY A 198 -30.09 -9.03 9.35
CA GLY A 198 -31.54 -8.83 9.31
C GLY A 198 -32.01 -7.38 9.36
N ALA A 199 -31.18 -6.44 9.81
CA ALA A 199 -31.49 -5.02 9.81
C ALA A 199 -30.23 -4.17 9.66
N ASP A 200 -30.37 -2.99 9.04
CA ASP A 200 -29.28 -2.01 8.97
C ASP A 200 -29.18 -1.27 10.31
N HIS A 201 -27.97 -1.23 10.88
CA HIS A 201 -27.72 -0.51 12.12
C HIS A 201 -26.29 -0.01 12.21
N LEU A 202 -26.11 1.24 12.59
CA LEU A 202 -24.81 1.83 12.88
C LEU A 202 -24.59 1.90 14.40
N ALA A 203 -23.76 1.02 14.91
CA ALA A 203 -23.33 1.06 16.30
C ALA A 203 -22.12 1.97 16.44
N VAL A 204 -22.25 3.04 17.23
CA VAL A 204 -21.19 4.05 17.43
C VAL A 204 -20.62 3.92 18.83
N GLY A 205 -19.27 4.00 18.93
CA GLY A 205 -18.59 4.03 20.22
C GLY A 205 -17.16 4.57 20.10
N GLY A 206 -16.64 5.14 21.18
CA GLY A 206 -15.24 5.55 21.30
C GLY A 206 -14.35 4.44 21.85
N LYS A 207 -13.04 4.68 21.96
CA LYS A 207 -12.09 3.73 22.57
C LYS A 207 -12.46 3.32 24.00
N ALA A 208 -13.06 4.26 24.76
CA ALA A 208 -13.46 4.04 26.14
C ALA A 208 -14.87 3.49 26.31
N THR A 209 -15.66 3.38 25.24
CA THR A 209 -17.03 2.86 25.32
C THR A 209 -17.01 1.35 25.52
N PRO A 210 -17.63 0.81 26.58
CA PRO A 210 -17.70 -0.63 26.81
C PRO A 210 -18.44 -1.35 25.68
N TRP A 211 -17.98 -2.53 25.29
CA TRP A 211 -18.60 -3.33 24.24
C TRP A 211 -20.10 -3.60 24.42
N PRO A 212 -20.60 -3.90 25.63
CA PRO A 212 -22.02 -4.06 25.84
C PRO A 212 -22.88 -2.84 25.49
N GLU A 213 -22.33 -1.62 25.69
CA GLU A 213 -23.00 -0.36 25.31
C GLU A 213 -23.01 -0.16 23.79
N ILE A 214 -21.87 -0.44 23.12
CA ILE A 214 -21.76 -0.37 21.66
C ILE A 214 -22.77 -1.31 21.00
N LEU A 215 -22.89 -2.53 21.52
CA LEU A 215 -23.74 -3.58 20.95
C LEU A 215 -25.20 -3.52 21.42
N ALA A 216 -25.57 -2.66 22.36
CA ALA A 216 -26.89 -2.65 22.99
C ALA A 216 -28.04 -2.69 21.99
N LYS A 217 -27.95 -1.86 20.92
CA LYS A 217 -28.99 -1.75 19.88
C LYS A 217 -28.65 -2.50 18.58
N ALA A 218 -27.54 -3.24 18.54
CA ALA A 218 -27.17 -4.01 17.36
C ALA A 218 -28.20 -5.09 17.08
N PRO A 219 -28.48 -5.43 15.80
CA PRO A 219 -29.44 -6.46 15.40
C PRO A 219 -28.84 -7.87 15.59
N LEU A 220 -28.52 -8.18 16.82
CA LEU A 220 -27.90 -9.43 17.28
C LEU A 220 -28.70 -10.03 18.41
N SER A 221 -28.67 -11.36 18.56
CA SER A 221 -29.16 -12.04 19.74
C SER A 221 -28.37 -11.61 20.99
N ASP A 222 -28.97 -11.76 22.16
CA ASP A 222 -28.29 -11.46 23.43
C ASP A 222 -27.06 -12.35 23.64
N GLU A 223 -27.07 -13.56 23.09
CA GLU A 223 -25.93 -14.48 23.13
C GLU A 223 -24.78 -13.93 22.27
N ALA A 224 -25.07 -13.54 21.03
CA ALA A 224 -24.07 -12.93 20.13
C ALA A 224 -23.48 -11.66 20.74
N LYS A 225 -24.31 -10.79 21.34
CA LYS A 225 -23.82 -9.58 22.03
C LYS A 225 -22.83 -9.91 23.15
N ARG A 226 -23.16 -10.92 23.97
CA ARG A 226 -22.27 -11.38 25.06
C ARG A 226 -20.96 -11.98 24.49
N ASN A 227 -21.06 -12.83 23.49
CA ASN A 227 -19.90 -13.49 22.88
C ASN A 227 -18.96 -12.48 22.23
N ILE A 228 -19.49 -11.55 21.42
CA ILE A 228 -18.69 -10.50 20.79
C ILE A 228 -18.02 -9.64 21.86
N ALA A 229 -18.77 -9.18 22.86
CA ALA A 229 -18.22 -8.38 23.94
C ALA A 229 -17.11 -9.11 24.71
N ALA A 230 -17.26 -10.38 25.00
CA ALA A 230 -16.24 -11.18 25.68
C ALA A 230 -14.99 -11.37 24.84
N ILE A 231 -15.14 -11.67 23.54
CA ILE A 231 -14.02 -11.87 22.60
C ILE A 231 -13.27 -10.55 22.41
N GLU A 232 -13.96 -9.46 22.10
CA GLU A 232 -13.36 -8.13 21.86
C GLU A 232 -12.71 -7.55 23.13
N SER A 233 -13.17 -7.96 24.32
CA SER A 233 -12.55 -7.59 25.60
C SER A 233 -11.38 -8.51 26.00
N GLY A 234 -10.88 -9.32 25.07
CA GLY A 234 -9.67 -10.11 25.25
C GLY A 234 -9.89 -11.63 25.39
N GLY A 235 -11.12 -12.09 25.51
CA GLY A 235 -11.45 -13.50 25.65
C GLY A 235 -11.11 -14.10 27.01
N GLY A 236 -11.33 -15.40 27.13
CA GLY A 236 -11.15 -16.18 28.35
C GLY A 236 -9.92 -17.08 28.35
N ALA A 237 -9.67 -17.71 29.49
CA ALA A 237 -8.64 -18.77 29.64
C ALA A 237 -9.14 -20.10 29.03
N TRP A 238 -9.52 -20.09 27.77
CA TRP A 238 -10.24 -21.17 27.10
C TRP A 238 -9.42 -22.44 26.82
N MET A 239 -8.13 -22.41 27.06
CA MET A 239 -7.24 -23.57 26.89
C MET A 239 -6.48 -23.86 28.19
N PRO A 240 -7.21 -24.27 29.26
CA PRO A 240 -6.58 -24.53 30.57
C PRO A 240 -5.62 -25.72 30.50
N GLY A 241 -4.62 -25.72 31.38
CA GLY A 241 -3.68 -26.85 31.51
C GLY A 241 -2.59 -26.95 30.44
N LEU A 242 -2.64 -26.12 29.37
CA LEU A 242 -1.63 -26.10 28.33
C LEU A 242 -0.60 -24.99 28.57
N SER A 243 0.66 -25.26 28.28
CA SER A 243 1.72 -24.24 28.20
C SER A 243 1.49 -23.28 27.03
N SER A 244 2.22 -22.16 27.01
CA SER A 244 2.19 -21.23 25.87
C SER A 244 2.60 -21.91 24.54
N ALA A 245 3.62 -22.76 24.56
CA ALA A 245 4.09 -23.49 23.39
C ALA A 245 3.02 -24.47 22.86
N GLU A 246 2.38 -25.25 23.72
CA GLU A 246 1.32 -26.19 23.34
C GLU A 246 0.09 -25.46 22.79
N ARG A 247 -0.28 -24.32 23.38
CA ARG A 247 -1.35 -23.46 22.86
C ARG A 247 -1.02 -22.97 21.47
N LYS A 248 0.20 -22.43 21.24
CA LYS A 248 0.66 -21.98 19.93
C LYS A 248 0.67 -23.10 18.90
N ASP A 249 1.17 -24.30 19.23
CA ASP A 249 1.11 -25.43 18.31
C ASP A 249 -0.32 -25.77 17.91
N ARG A 250 -1.25 -25.83 18.87
CA ARG A 250 -2.67 -26.06 18.57
C ARG A 250 -3.28 -24.97 17.72
N LEU A 251 -3.02 -23.69 18.04
CA LEU A 251 -3.53 -22.54 17.29
C LEU A 251 -2.98 -22.47 15.86
N SER A 252 -1.78 -23.00 15.61
CA SER A 252 -1.20 -23.08 14.26
C SER A 252 -1.89 -24.09 13.33
N ARG A 253 -2.69 -24.99 13.89
CA ARG A 253 -3.35 -26.10 13.18
C ARG A 253 -4.83 -25.89 12.93
N ILE A 254 -5.44 -24.87 13.52
CA ILE A 254 -6.85 -24.55 13.38
C ILE A 254 -7.02 -23.14 12.81
N SER A 255 -8.12 -22.93 12.08
CA SER A 255 -8.45 -21.57 11.64
C SER A 255 -8.91 -20.69 12.79
N TYR A 256 -8.85 -19.37 12.61
CA TYR A 256 -9.40 -18.44 13.60
C TYR A 256 -10.90 -18.66 13.77
N LYS A 257 -11.62 -18.99 12.70
CA LYS A 257 -13.05 -19.36 12.78
C LYS A 257 -13.26 -20.59 13.67
N ALA A 258 -12.47 -21.66 13.47
CA ALA A 258 -12.55 -22.86 14.29
C ALA A 258 -12.20 -22.58 15.75
N TYR A 259 -11.21 -21.73 16.01
CA TYR A 259 -10.90 -21.28 17.37
C TYR A 259 -12.10 -20.58 18.03
N LEU A 260 -12.74 -19.65 17.33
CA LEU A 260 -13.90 -18.95 17.86
C LEU A 260 -15.09 -19.90 18.09
N ALA A 261 -15.37 -20.79 17.12
CA ALA A 261 -16.49 -21.72 17.21
C ALA A 261 -16.27 -22.82 18.27
N ASP A 262 -15.11 -23.48 18.22
CA ASP A 262 -14.91 -24.73 18.99
C ASP A 262 -14.27 -24.48 20.34
N VAL A 263 -13.45 -23.44 20.49
CA VAL A 263 -12.72 -23.13 21.73
C VAL A 263 -13.45 -22.03 22.51
N ALA A 264 -13.78 -20.91 21.87
CA ALA A 264 -14.50 -19.81 22.50
C ALA A 264 -16.02 -20.01 22.56
N LYS A 265 -16.56 -21.04 21.88
CA LYS A 265 -17.99 -21.37 21.83
C LYS A 265 -18.85 -20.25 21.26
N ALA A 266 -18.33 -19.53 20.28
CA ALA A 266 -19.05 -18.45 19.61
C ALA A 266 -20.23 -18.99 18.79
N ASP A 267 -21.36 -18.32 18.89
CA ASP A 267 -22.59 -18.59 18.12
C ASP A 267 -22.43 -18.14 16.62
N PRO A 268 -23.34 -18.58 15.73
CA PRO A 268 -23.25 -18.25 14.30
C PRO A 268 -23.25 -16.75 13.98
N GLN A 269 -23.99 -15.91 14.71
CA GLN A 269 -23.99 -14.45 14.46
C GLN A 269 -22.65 -13.83 14.88
N THR A 270 -22.04 -14.30 15.95
CA THR A 270 -20.70 -13.93 16.36
C THR A 270 -19.68 -14.31 15.28
N LEU A 271 -19.77 -15.51 14.72
CA LEU A 271 -18.89 -15.93 13.62
C LEU A 271 -19.08 -15.07 12.37
N ALA A 272 -20.31 -14.69 12.02
CA ALA A 272 -20.61 -13.78 10.93
C ALA A 272 -20.00 -12.38 11.15
N TYR A 273 -20.07 -11.88 12.39
CA TYR A 273 -19.44 -10.61 12.76
C TYR A 273 -17.93 -10.60 12.56
N PHE A 274 -17.25 -11.69 12.91
CA PHE A 274 -15.80 -11.79 12.76
C PHE A 274 -15.36 -12.21 11.36
N GLN A 275 -16.21 -12.78 10.52
CA GLN A 275 -15.84 -13.36 9.21
C GLN A 275 -15.00 -12.44 8.34
N PRO A 276 -15.28 -11.13 8.17
CA PRO A 276 -14.48 -10.24 7.34
C PRO A 276 -13.22 -9.71 8.01
N ARG A 277 -12.93 -10.02 9.26
CA ARG A 277 -11.85 -9.39 10.06
C ARG A 277 -10.47 -9.50 9.42
N SER A 278 -10.20 -10.59 8.72
CA SER A 278 -8.90 -10.85 8.11
C SER A 278 -8.76 -10.36 6.67
N GLN A 279 -9.85 -9.90 6.06
CA GLN A 279 -9.85 -9.53 4.63
C GLN A 279 -8.92 -8.37 4.31
N GLY A 280 -8.80 -7.40 5.21
CA GLY A 280 -7.89 -6.26 5.01
C GLY A 280 -6.41 -6.65 4.94
N TRP A 281 -6.00 -7.74 5.57
CA TRP A 281 -4.61 -8.21 5.61
C TRP A 281 -4.31 -9.30 4.60
N TRP A 282 -5.22 -10.26 4.40
CA TRP A 282 -4.97 -11.45 3.59
C TRP A 282 -5.93 -11.65 2.43
N GLY A 283 -6.91 -10.76 2.26
CA GLY A 283 -7.92 -10.89 1.20
C GLY A 283 -8.90 -12.06 1.40
N VAL A 284 -8.83 -12.75 2.54
CA VAL A 284 -9.65 -13.93 2.88
C VAL A 284 -10.30 -13.80 4.25
N GLY A 285 -11.35 -14.57 4.51
CA GLY A 285 -12.06 -14.58 5.79
C GLY A 285 -11.31 -15.35 6.88
N ILE A 286 -11.84 -15.28 8.11
CA ILE A 286 -11.24 -15.92 9.30
C ILE A 286 -11.19 -17.44 9.25
N ASP A 287 -11.87 -18.06 8.31
CA ASP A 287 -11.85 -19.51 8.05
C ASP A 287 -10.60 -19.94 7.29
N ALA A 288 -9.90 -19.02 6.63
CA ALA A 288 -8.74 -19.31 5.79
C ALA A 288 -7.39 -18.85 6.38
N ILE A 289 -7.40 -18.30 7.60
CA ILE A 289 -6.17 -17.94 8.33
C ILE A 289 -6.04 -18.77 9.59
N THR A 290 -4.81 -19.05 10.05
CA THR A 290 -4.59 -19.75 11.31
C THR A 290 -4.99 -18.88 12.52
N ALA A 291 -5.44 -19.52 13.59
CA ALA A 291 -5.68 -18.81 14.85
C ALA A 291 -4.37 -18.23 15.42
N LEU A 292 -3.24 -18.86 15.14
CA LEU A 292 -1.93 -18.35 15.56
C LEU A 292 -1.57 -17.05 14.85
N ASP A 293 -1.81 -16.94 13.54
CA ASP A 293 -1.57 -15.71 12.78
C ASP A 293 -2.55 -14.60 13.19
N ALA A 294 -3.81 -14.95 13.48
CA ALA A 294 -4.78 -14.01 14.04
C ALA A 294 -4.29 -13.42 15.37
N TRP A 295 -3.78 -14.26 16.28
CA TRP A 295 -3.10 -13.77 17.48
C TRP A 295 -1.90 -12.90 17.17
N GLY A 296 -1.07 -13.33 16.24
CA GLY A 296 0.12 -12.59 15.80
C GLY A 296 -0.17 -11.18 15.31
N MET A 297 -1.29 -11.01 14.61
CA MET A 297 -1.79 -9.71 14.13
C MET A 297 -2.54 -8.90 15.19
N GLY A 298 -2.71 -9.43 16.40
CA GLY A 298 -3.41 -8.74 17.47
C GLY A 298 -4.94 -8.80 17.37
N PHE A 299 -5.47 -9.81 16.69
CA PHE A 299 -6.92 -10.03 16.67
C PHE A 299 -7.43 -10.39 18.07
N PRO A 300 -8.69 -10.07 18.41
CA PRO A 300 -9.20 -10.24 19.76
C PRO A 300 -9.42 -11.71 20.17
N GLY A 301 -9.59 -11.92 21.46
CA GLY A 301 -9.93 -13.23 22.02
C GLY A 301 -8.75 -14.09 22.50
N PHE A 302 -7.53 -13.55 22.54
CA PHE A 302 -6.34 -14.33 22.90
C PHE A 302 -5.66 -13.88 24.21
N GLU A 303 -6.02 -12.74 24.77
CA GLU A 303 -5.36 -12.19 25.96
C GLU A 303 -5.48 -13.12 27.18
N GLY A 304 -6.63 -13.78 27.33
CA GLY A 304 -6.86 -14.79 28.38
C GLY A 304 -5.99 -16.04 28.24
N LEU A 305 -5.39 -16.29 27.05
CA LEU A 305 -4.48 -17.41 26.84
C LEU A 305 -3.06 -17.11 27.33
N LYS A 306 -2.73 -15.84 27.58
CA LYS A 306 -1.39 -15.41 28.07
C LYS A 306 -0.25 -16.00 27.24
N LEU A 307 -0.35 -15.91 25.90
CA LEU A 307 0.67 -16.42 24.98
C LEU A 307 1.93 -15.55 25.05
N GLU A 308 3.07 -16.19 25.19
CA GLU A 308 4.37 -15.53 25.11
C GLU A 308 4.63 -14.97 23.72
N LYS A 309 5.31 -13.82 23.64
CA LYS A 309 5.75 -13.25 22.36
C LYS A 309 6.79 -14.15 21.67
N GLY A 310 6.99 -13.92 20.38
CA GLY A 310 7.95 -14.66 19.57
C GLY A 310 7.29 -15.64 18.59
N GLY A 311 7.97 -15.88 17.48
CA GLY A 311 7.53 -16.79 16.42
C GLY A 311 7.67 -18.27 16.80
N THR A 312 6.93 -19.10 16.09
CA THR A 312 7.04 -20.56 16.14
C THR A 312 6.99 -21.10 14.71
N GLU A 313 7.34 -22.37 14.54
CA GLU A 313 7.07 -23.08 13.28
C GLU A 313 5.60 -22.93 12.87
N ARG A 314 5.34 -22.84 11.57
CA ARG A 314 4.01 -22.64 10.97
C ARG A 314 3.35 -21.31 11.28
N MET A 315 4.03 -20.36 11.86
CA MET A 315 3.55 -19.00 12.02
C MET A 315 3.99 -18.14 10.84
N GLY A 316 3.07 -17.42 10.23
CA GLY A 316 3.39 -16.40 9.25
C GLY A 316 4.11 -15.21 9.87
N PHE A 317 4.57 -14.30 9.03
CA PHE A 317 5.19 -13.07 9.48
C PHE A 317 4.14 -12.11 10.08
N THR A 318 4.14 -11.98 11.38
CA THR A 318 3.17 -11.15 12.12
C THR A 318 3.86 -10.37 13.24
N PRO A 319 3.33 -9.20 13.66
CA PRO A 319 3.99 -8.33 14.64
C PRO A 319 4.36 -9.02 15.96
N ARG A 320 3.46 -9.85 16.52
CA ARG A 320 3.74 -10.55 17.78
C ARG A 320 4.73 -11.70 17.64
N GLY A 321 4.86 -12.25 16.43
CA GLY A 321 5.86 -13.27 16.12
C GLY A 321 7.28 -12.71 15.96
N TYR A 322 7.40 -11.41 15.69
CA TYR A 322 8.68 -10.75 15.40
C TYR A 322 8.95 -9.54 16.30
N ALA A 323 8.38 -9.49 17.50
CA ALA A 323 8.51 -8.37 18.43
C ALA A 323 9.96 -7.99 18.78
N ASP A 324 10.90 -8.94 18.67
CA ASP A 324 12.30 -8.76 19.06
C ASP A 324 13.22 -8.38 17.88
N THR A 325 12.69 -8.12 16.71
CA THR A 325 13.47 -7.92 15.48
C THR A 325 13.69 -6.45 15.09
N GLY A 326 13.51 -5.50 16.02
CA GLY A 326 13.73 -4.07 15.79
C GLY A 326 12.53 -3.32 15.19
N GLY A 327 11.45 -4.02 14.88
CA GLY A 327 10.21 -3.41 14.42
C GLY A 327 10.16 -3.10 12.92
N SER A 328 9.08 -2.49 12.52
CA SER A 328 8.81 -2.01 11.18
C SER A 328 8.37 -0.55 11.22
N TYR A 329 8.30 0.08 10.05
CA TYR A 329 7.82 1.45 9.93
C TYR A 329 6.35 1.47 9.55
N THR A 330 5.59 2.41 10.14
CA THR A 330 4.27 2.80 9.66
C THR A 330 4.34 4.28 9.36
N LEU A 331 4.32 4.62 8.07
CA LEU A 331 4.47 5.99 7.58
C LEU A 331 3.53 6.22 6.41
N HIS A 332 2.81 7.33 6.44
CA HIS A 332 2.01 7.81 5.32
C HIS A 332 2.67 9.05 4.71
N PHE A 333 2.75 9.07 3.39
CA PHE A 333 3.20 10.24 2.65
C PHE A 333 2.01 10.97 2.05
N PRO A 334 2.08 12.29 1.86
CA PRO A 334 0.99 13.06 1.26
C PRO A 334 0.54 12.55 -0.12
N ASP A 335 1.48 12.01 -0.89
CA ASP A 335 1.27 11.41 -2.21
C ASP A 335 1.38 9.88 -2.22
N GLY A 336 1.31 9.25 -1.03
CA GLY A 336 1.54 7.83 -0.88
C GLY A 336 2.99 7.44 -1.18
N ASN A 337 3.24 6.17 -1.47
CA ASN A 337 4.60 5.68 -1.79
C ASN A 337 5.17 6.24 -3.11
N ALA A 338 4.48 7.14 -3.80
CA ALA A 338 5.04 7.92 -4.89
C ALA A 338 6.28 8.72 -4.44
N THR A 339 6.31 9.20 -3.19
CA THR A 339 7.51 9.81 -2.59
C THR A 339 8.73 8.89 -2.70
N ILE A 340 8.60 7.59 -2.37
CA ILE A 340 9.72 6.64 -2.47
C ILE A 340 10.17 6.47 -3.93
N ALA A 341 9.23 6.31 -4.86
CA ALA A 341 9.55 6.21 -6.28
C ALA A 341 10.29 7.47 -6.79
N ARG A 342 9.87 8.65 -6.35
CA ARG A 342 10.50 9.94 -6.70
C ARG A 342 11.91 10.07 -6.13
N LEU A 343 12.11 9.66 -4.89
CA LEU A 343 13.44 9.64 -4.26
C LEU A 343 14.38 8.67 -4.98
N LEU A 344 13.90 7.51 -5.42
CA LEU A 344 14.66 6.55 -6.22
C LEU A 344 15.03 7.14 -7.58
N VAL A 345 14.10 7.76 -8.30
CA VAL A 345 14.40 8.45 -9.57
C VAL A 345 15.42 9.55 -9.34
N ARG A 346 15.27 10.34 -8.30
CA ARG A 346 16.23 11.40 -7.95
C ARG A 346 17.63 10.86 -7.66
N SER A 347 17.72 9.68 -7.00
CA SER A 347 19.03 9.06 -6.75
C SER A 347 19.69 8.53 -8.02
N LEU A 348 18.90 8.12 -9.02
CA LEU A 348 19.38 7.62 -10.30
C LEU A 348 19.66 8.72 -11.31
N ILE A 349 18.85 9.77 -11.33
CA ILE A 349 18.88 10.89 -12.29
C ILE A 349 18.61 12.19 -11.50
N PRO A 350 19.59 12.71 -10.75
CA PRO A 350 19.39 13.88 -9.87
C PRO A 350 18.81 15.11 -10.60
N GLU A 351 19.20 15.32 -11.84
CA GLU A 351 18.74 16.43 -12.66
C GLU A 351 17.28 16.33 -13.12
N ALA A 352 16.68 15.12 -13.07
CA ALA A 352 15.26 14.93 -13.42
C ALA A 352 14.32 15.48 -12.34
N LEU A 353 14.76 15.50 -11.09
CA LEU A 353 14.01 16.01 -9.94
C LEU A 353 14.89 17.01 -9.15
N PRO A 354 15.11 18.21 -9.66
CA PRO A 354 15.92 19.21 -8.97
C PRO A 354 15.22 19.72 -7.70
N GLY A 355 16.01 20.13 -6.72
CA GLY A 355 15.52 20.64 -5.45
C GLY A 355 15.86 19.72 -4.27
N ARG A 356 15.44 20.13 -3.07
CA ARG A 356 15.67 19.36 -1.83
C ARG A 356 14.47 18.48 -1.47
N ASP A 357 13.27 18.88 -1.90
CA ASP A 357 12.02 18.22 -1.59
C ASP A 357 11.60 17.35 -2.79
N ALA A 358 11.16 16.12 -2.49
CA ALA A 358 10.71 15.15 -3.50
C ALA A 358 9.22 15.28 -3.79
#